data_74aad23795d111169b37ae6472bccf48
#
_entry.id   74aad23795d111169b37ae6472bccf48
#
_cell.length_a   1.000
_cell.length_b   1.000
_cell.length_c   1.000
_cell.angle_alpha   90.00
_cell.angle_beta   90.00
_cell.angle_gamma   90.00
#
_symmetry.space_group_name_H-M   'P 1'
#
loop_
_entity.id
_entity.type
_entity.pdbx_description
1 polymer ?
#
loop_
_entity_poly.entity_id
_entity_poly.type
_entity_poly.pdbx_seq_one_letter_code
_entity_poly.pdbx_strand_id
1 'polypeptide(L)'
;AIRKFQEEEIMPYAEPTGFLPIHDGQCFDLGGITIRMIEVPGHTPGIMCPLILEERTIIFGDACGVGVLLFDEFSSTVSEYKNSLGKLKTLEGEYDRIYRNHGTFWSPKELLDHVIECCDLILSGKDDHVPVMEHGYKLFSAHKLSEDGSRADGKEGNIKYSLEKAV
;
A
#
# COMPACT_ATOMS: atom_id res chain seq x y z
N ALA A 1 -13.66 18.34 -3.32
CA ALA A 1 -14.36 18.04 -4.59
C ALA A 1 -13.31 17.52 -5.58
N ILE A 2 -13.53 16.33 -6.12
CA ILE A 2 -12.67 15.78 -7.20
C ILE A 2 -12.90 16.65 -8.43
N ARG A 3 -11.84 17.28 -8.94
CA ARG A 3 -11.90 18.04 -10.20
C ARG A 3 -12.18 17.05 -11.33
N LYS A 4 -13.27 17.27 -12.06
CA LYS A 4 -13.49 16.59 -13.34
C LYS A 4 -12.69 17.32 -14.41
N PHE A 5 -11.81 16.61 -15.09
CA PHE A 5 -11.10 17.12 -16.25
C PHE A 5 -12.03 17.13 -17.44
N GLN A 6 -11.88 18.12 -18.33
CA GLN A 6 -12.52 18.11 -19.64
C GLN A 6 -11.71 17.23 -20.59
N GLU A 7 -12.36 16.70 -21.64
CA GLU A 7 -11.71 15.77 -22.57
C GLU A 7 -10.45 16.40 -23.23
N GLU A 8 -10.49 17.70 -23.47
CA GLU A 8 -9.37 18.46 -24.06
C GLU A 8 -8.19 18.64 -23.10
N GLU A 9 -8.41 18.47 -21.79
CA GLU A 9 -7.35 18.53 -20.77
C GLU A 9 -6.63 17.19 -20.58
N ILE A 10 -7.13 16.12 -21.20
CA ILE A 10 -6.58 14.78 -21.10
C ILE A 10 -5.66 14.54 -22.30
N MET A 11 -4.40 14.24 -22.04
CA MET A 11 -3.48 13.85 -23.12
C MET A 11 -4.02 12.58 -23.79
N PRO A 12 -4.04 12.53 -25.14
CA PRO A 12 -4.44 11.33 -25.84
C PRO A 12 -3.53 10.16 -25.43
N TYR A 13 -4.14 8.99 -25.28
CA TYR A 13 -3.39 7.76 -25.03
C TYR A 13 -2.35 7.55 -26.13
N ALA A 14 -1.11 7.37 -25.75
CA ALA A 14 -0.03 6.95 -26.63
C ALA A 14 0.41 5.56 -26.22
N GLU A 15 0.54 4.65 -27.18
CA GLU A 15 1.10 3.34 -26.91
C GLU A 15 2.47 3.47 -26.24
N PRO A 16 2.68 2.86 -25.08
CA PRO A 16 3.95 2.92 -24.38
C PRO A 16 5.02 2.20 -25.19
N THR A 17 5.87 2.96 -25.85
CA THR A 17 7.01 2.42 -26.61
C THR A 17 8.31 2.61 -25.84
N GLY A 18 9.16 1.60 -25.79
CA GLY A 18 10.48 1.69 -25.16
C GLY A 18 10.50 1.51 -23.64
N PHE A 19 9.38 1.16 -23.02
CA PHE A 19 9.36 0.74 -21.62
C PHE A 19 9.84 -0.69 -21.47
N LEU A 20 10.66 -0.94 -20.46
CA LEU A 20 11.08 -2.29 -20.08
C LEU A 20 10.28 -2.72 -18.84
N PRO A 21 9.81 -3.96 -18.80
CA PRO A 21 9.13 -4.48 -17.62
C PRO A 21 10.12 -4.57 -16.45
N ILE A 22 9.63 -4.28 -15.25
CA ILE A 22 10.35 -4.52 -14.01
C ILE A 22 9.79 -5.80 -13.39
N HIS A 23 10.70 -6.65 -12.90
CA HIS A 23 10.35 -7.92 -12.29
C HIS A 23 10.73 -7.96 -10.80
N ASP A 24 10.04 -8.82 -10.08
CA ASP A 24 10.35 -9.10 -8.69
C ASP A 24 11.81 -9.55 -8.50
N GLY A 25 12.49 -8.98 -7.51
CA GLY A 25 13.91 -9.25 -7.24
C GLY A 25 14.90 -8.60 -8.21
N GLN A 26 14.42 -7.91 -9.25
CA GLN A 26 15.30 -7.21 -10.19
C GLN A 26 16.12 -6.15 -9.47
N CYS A 27 17.43 -6.12 -9.75
CA CYS A 27 18.36 -5.15 -9.18
C CYS A 27 18.84 -4.15 -10.23
N PHE A 28 18.97 -2.91 -9.80
CA PHE A 28 19.57 -1.81 -10.57
C PHE A 28 20.80 -1.30 -9.81
N ASP A 29 21.97 -1.41 -10.44
CA ASP A 29 23.23 -0.84 -9.93
C ASP A 29 23.39 0.58 -10.47
N LEU A 30 23.46 1.55 -9.56
CA LEU A 30 23.60 2.98 -9.86
C LEU A 30 25.02 3.49 -9.56
N GLY A 31 26.00 2.60 -9.48
CA GLY A 31 27.39 2.98 -9.18
C GLY A 31 27.63 3.22 -7.69
N GLY A 32 27.42 2.22 -6.87
CA GLY A 32 27.60 2.26 -5.41
C GLY A 32 26.30 2.30 -4.60
N ILE A 33 25.16 2.36 -5.29
CA ILE A 33 23.83 2.17 -4.72
C ILE A 33 23.11 1.09 -5.54
N THR A 34 22.60 0.07 -4.87
CA THR A 34 21.82 -1.00 -5.48
C THR A 34 20.37 -0.91 -5.04
N ILE A 35 19.46 -0.84 -6.01
CA ILE A 35 18.01 -0.85 -5.75
C ILE A 35 17.46 -2.22 -6.17
N ARG A 36 16.91 -2.98 -5.22
CA ARG A 36 16.19 -4.21 -5.49
C ARG A 36 14.68 -3.95 -5.48
N MET A 37 14.00 -4.36 -6.54
CA MET A 37 12.55 -4.20 -6.68
C MET A 37 11.82 -5.39 -6.06
N ILE A 38 10.86 -5.10 -5.17
CA ILE A 38 10.05 -6.12 -4.48
C ILE A 38 8.60 -5.93 -4.94
N GLU A 39 8.05 -6.92 -5.62
CA GLU A 39 6.64 -6.91 -6.05
C GLU A 39 5.72 -7.15 -4.84
N VAL A 40 4.76 -6.23 -4.63
CA VAL A 40 3.83 -6.25 -3.50
C VAL A 40 2.43 -5.86 -3.99
N PRO A 41 1.77 -6.71 -4.78
CA PRO A 41 0.42 -6.42 -5.26
C PRO A 41 -0.57 -6.31 -4.09
N GLY A 42 -1.50 -5.36 -4.20
CA GLY A 42 -2.50 -5.11 -3.17
C GLY A 42 -3.40 -3.96 -3.55
N HIS A 43 -3.03 -2.74 -3.21
CA HIS A 43 -3.76 -1.54 -3.63
C HIS A 43 -3.88 -1.47 -5.16
N THR A 44 -2.81 -1.76 -5.88
CA THR A 44 -2.83 -2.01 -7.33
C THR A 44 -1.98 -3.25 -7.68
N PRO A 45 -2.21 -3.90 -8.85
CA PRO A 45 -1.50 -5.13 -9.20
C PRO A 45 -0.02 -4.93 -9.53
N GLY A 46 0.38 -3.73 -9.91
CA GLY A 46 1.76 -3.44 -10.36
C GLY A 46 2.63 -2.76 -9.31
N ILE A 47 2.25 -2.75 -8.03
CA ILE A 47 3.06 -2.08 -7.00
C ILE A 47 4.38 -2.79 -6.80
N MET A 48 5.45 -2.00 -6.84
CA MET A 48 6.81 -2.38 -6.51
C MET A 48 7.33 -1.53 -5.34
N CYS A 49 7.94 -2.19 -4.37
CA CYS A 49 8.65 -1.55 -3.25
C CYS A 49 10.16 -1.55 -3.52
N PRO A 50 10.78 -0.41 -3.82
CA PRO A 50 12.24 -0.32 -3.96
C PRO A 50 12.92 -0.53 -2.60
N LEU A 51 13.89 -1.45 -2.53
CA LEU A 51 14.77 -1.63 -1.39
C LEU A 51 16.18 -1.17 -1.77
N ILE A 52 16.65 -0.12 -1.12
CA ILE A 52 18.00 0.44 -1.27
C ILE A 52 18.92 -0.33 -0.32
N LEU A 53 19.75 -1.22 -0.87
CA LEU A 53 20.48 -2.21 -0.06
C LEU A 53 21.50 -1.56 0.87
N GLU A 54 22.34 -0.68 0.37
CA GLU A 54 23.43 -0.03 1.14
C GLU A 54 22.88 0.88 2.24
N GLU A 55 21.72 1.51 2.00
CA GLU A 55 21.04 2.39 2.95
C GLU A 55 20.10 1.61 3.90
N ARG A 56 19.90 0.32 3.67
CA ARG A 56 18.93 -0.51 4.41
C ARG A 56 17.58 0.19 4.54
N THR A 57 17.10 0.73 3.40
CA THR A 57 15.90 1.55 3.34
C THR A 57 14.94 1.00 2.29
N ILE A 58 13.70 0.75 2.68
CA ILE A 58 12.63 0.34 1.77
C ILE A 58 11.62 1.46 1.57
N ILE A 59 11.10 1.58 0.36
CA ILE A 59 10.02 2.52 0.02
C ILE A 59 8.75 1.72 -0.18
N PHE A 60 7.84 1.78 0.78
CA PHE A 60 6.57 1.09 0.69
C PHE A 60 5.60 1.75 -0.30
N GLY A 61 5.71 3.07 -0.49
CA GLY A 61 4.75 3.79 -1.33
C GLY A 61 3.33 3.57 -0.84
N ASP A 62 2.46 3.15 -1.75
CA ASP A 62 1.06 2.82 -1.47
C ASP A 62 0.84 1.32 -1.16
N ALA A 63 1.93 0.52 -1.16
CA ALA A 63 1.84 -0.89 -0.81
C ALA A 63 1.47 -1.11 0.66
N CYS A 64 1.95 -0.23 1.56
CA CYS A 64 1.68 -0.35 2.99
C CYS A 64 1.76 1.04 3.64
N GLY A 65 0.69 1.48 4.28
CA GLY A 65 0.59 2.85 4.79
C GLY A 65 -0.50 3.04 5.83
N VAL A 66 -0.78 4.29 6.17
CA VAL A 66 -1.74 4.68 7.22
C VAL A 66 -3.19 4.40 6.86
N GLY A 67 -3.50 4.18 5.57
CA GLY A 67 -4.86 3.90 5.12
C GLY A 67 -4.84 3.32 3.71
N VAL A 68 -4.46 2.03 3.60
CA VAL A 68 -4.43 1.33 2.31
C VAL A 68 -5.85 1.11 1.80
N LEU A 69 -6.08 1.38 0.52
CA LEU A 69 -7.39 1.23 -0.13
C LEU A 69 -7.46 -0.08 -0.91
N LEU A 70 -8.44 -0.94 -0.59
CA LEU A 70 -8.73 -2.18 -1.29
C LEU A 70 -10.23 -2.17 -1.68
N PHE A 71 -10.58 -1.67 -2.85
CA PHE A 71 -12.00 -1.44 -3.14
C PHE A 71 -12.42 -1.57 -4.61
N ASP A 72 -11.52 -1.38 -5.55
CA ASP A 72 -11.84 -1.39 -6.98
C ASP A 72 -11.51 -2.74 -7.65
N GLU A 73 -11.79 -2.85 -8.94
CA GLU A 73 -11.55 -4.05 -9.72
C GLU A 73 -10.06 -4.43 -9.80
N PHE A 74 -9.16 -3.47 -9.62
CA PHE A 74 -7.71 -3.67 -9.69
C PHE A 74 -7.10 -4.07 -8.35
N SER A 75 -7.73 -3.70 -7.24
CA SER A 75 -7.23 -4.03 -5.91
C SER A 75 -7.33 -5.53 -5.64
N SER A 76 -6.33 -6.09 -4.99
CA SER A 76 -6.36 -7.47 -4.46
C SER A 76 -7.46 -7.63 -3.41
N THR A 77 -7.84 -8.88 -3.14
CA THR A 77 -8.58 -9.22 -1.92
C THR A 77 -7.70 -9.03 -0.68
N VAL A 78 -8.30 -8.93 0.49
CA VAL A 78 -7.55 -8.80 1.76
C VAL A 78 -6.66 -10.01 2.01
N SER A 79 -7.09 -11.21 1.62
CA SER A 79 -6.30 -12.44 1.73
C SER A 79 -5.05 -12.42 0.82
N GLU A 80 -5.22 -12.02 -0.44
CA GLU A 80 -4.10 -11.89 -1.38
C GLU A 80 -3.12 -10.78 -0.93
N TYR A 81 -3.65 -9.65 -0.51
CA TYR A 81 -2.84 -8.54 0.01
C TYR A 81 -2.05 -8.96 1.25
N LYS A 82 -2.65 -9.69 2.18
CA LYS A 82 -1.94 -10.24 3.34
C LYS A 82 -0.75 -11.12 2.94
N ASN A 83 -0.91 -11.93 1.89
CA ASN A 83 0.20 -12.75 1.37
C ASN A 83 1.35 -11.87 0.84
N SER A 84 1.02 -10.77 0.14
CA SER A 84 2.02 -9.80 -0.33
C SER A 84 2.76 -9.12 0.84
N LEU A 85 2.04 -8.72 1.89
CA LEU A 85 2.65 -8.18 3.11
C LEU A 85 3.52 -9.22 3.83
N GLY A 86 3.11 -10.49 3.83
CA GLY A 86 3.89 -11.61 4.36
C GLY A 86 5.26 -11.72 3.70
N LYS A 87 5.35 -11.47 2.40
CA LYS A 87 6.63 -11.39 1.68
C LYS A 87 7.50 -10.24 2.20
N LEU A 88 6.95 -9.03 2.39
CA LEU A 88 7.69 -7.91 3.00
C LEU A 88 8.19 -8.26 4.40
N LYS A 89 7.39 -8.99 5.18
CA LYS A 89 7.77 -9.42 6.54
C LYS A 89 8.98 -10.35 6.53
N THR A 90 9.13 -11.21 5.52
CA THR A 90 10.32 -12.07 5.40
C THR A 90 11.61 -11.28 5.14
N LEU A 91 11.50 -10.06 4.63
CA LEU A 91 12.61 -9.17 4.31
C LEU A 91 12.92 -8.15 5.42
N GLU A 92 12.20 -8.18 6.55
CA GLU A 92 12.29 -7.19 7.62
C GLU A 92 13.71 -7.05 8.22
N GLY A 93 14.52 -8.11 8.15
CA GLY A 93 15.93 -8.10 8.53
C GLY A 93 16.85 -7.35 7.56
N GLU A 94 16.38 -7.01 6.35
CA GLU A 94 17.18 -6.39 5.31
C GLU A 94 17.07 -4.85 5.29
N TYR A 95 16.08 -4.26 5.99
CA TYR A 95 15.90 -2.82 6.07
C TYR A 95 15.69 -2.36 7.52
N ASP A 96 16.08 -1.12 7.79
CA ASP A 96 15.92 -0.46 9.09
C ASP A 96 15.02 0.78 8.99
N ARG A 97 14.79 1.29 7.78
CA ARG A 97 14.01 2.51 7.52
C ARG A 97 12.93 2.23 6.49
N ILE A 98 11.76 2.80 6.72
CA ILE A 98 10.59 2.71 5.83
C ILE A 98 10.19 4.11 5.39
N TYR A 99 10.09 4.32 4.08
CA TYR A 99 9.46 5.49 3.47
C TYR A 99 8.09 5.13 2.91
N ARG A 100 7.18 6.11 2.91
CA ARG A 100 5.86 6.00 2.30
C ARG A 100 5.48 7.28 1.54
N ASN A 101 4.43 7.22 0.72
CA ASN A 101 4.03 8.34 -0.14
C ASN A 101 3.18 9.40 0.57
N HIS A 102 2.34 9.02 1.54
CA HIS A 102 1.34 9.89 2.15
C HIS A 102 1.60 10.13 3.63
N GLY A 103 1.26 11.34 4.11
CA GLY A 103 1.45 11.74 5.50
C GLY A 103 2.89 12.09 5.81
N THR A 104 3.46 11.50 6.86
CA THR A 104 4.89 11.64 7.18
C THR A 104 5.71 10.76 6.26
N PHE A 105 6.91 11.21 5.86
CA PHE A 105 7.79 10.42 4.99
C PHE A 105 8.29 9.14 5.66
N TRP A 106 8.43 9.14 6.97
CA TRP A 106 8.95 8.02 7.76
C TRP A 106 7.83 7.25 8.41
N SER A 107 8.03 5.95 8.54
CA SER A 107 7.15 5.07 9.31
C SER A 107 7.96 4.22 10.28
N PRO A 108 7.38 3.88 11.44
CA PRO A 108 7.97 2.88 12.33
C PRO A 108 7.92 1.49 11.67
N LYS A 109 8.80 0.58 12.07
CA LYS A 109 8.81 -0.81 11.55
C LYS A 109 7.51 -1.55 11.84
N GLU A 110 6.88 -1.23 12.95
CA GLU A 110 5.61 -1.80 13.39
C GLU A 110 4.44 -1.51 12.44
N LEU A 111 4.59 -0.54 11.51
CA LEU A 111 3.57 -0.24 10.50
C LEU A 111 3.15 -1.50 9.74
N LEU A 112 4.11 -2.34 9.32
CA LEU A 112 3.83 -3.56 8.58
C LEU A 112 3.01 -4.55 9.41
N ASP A 113 3.37 -4.74 10.69
CA ASP A 113 2.64 -5.62 11.60
C ASP A 113 1.22 -5.12 11.84
N HIS A 114 1.04 -3.81 11.99
CA HIS A 114 -0.28 -3.22 12.20
C HIS A 114 -1.19 -3.37 10.96
N VAL A 115 -0.64 -3.30 9.75
CA VAL A 115 -1.44 -3.54 8.54
C VAL A 115 -1.76 -5.02 8.35
N ILE A 116 -0.83 -5.92 8.69
CA ILE A 116 -1.10 -7.38 8.73
C ILE A 116 -2.19 -7.70 9.76
N GLU A 117 -2.14 -7.08 10.97
CA GLU A 117 -3.19 -7.17 11.99
C GLU A 117 -4.57 -6.78 11.42
N CYS A 118 -4.64 -5.68 10.66
CA CYS A 118 -5.89 -5.28 10.00
C CYS A 118 -6.43 -6.37 9.06
N CYS A 119 -5.55 -7.00 8.26
CA CYS A 119 -5.96 -8.10 7.40
C CYS A 119 -6.55 -9.26 8.21
N ASP A 120 -5.90 -9.65 9.32
CA ASP A 120 -6.37 -10.73 10.19
C ASP A 120 -7.72 -10.42 10.82
N LEU A 121 -7.92 -9.19 11.27
CA LEU A 121 -9.18 -8.74 11.86
C LEU A 121 -10.30 -8.76 10.82
N ILE A 122 -10.06 -8.23 9.61
CA ILE A 122 -11.05 -8.23 8.52
C ILE A 122 -11.43 -9.67 8.15
N LEU A 123 -10.45 -10.53 7.87
CA LEU A 123 -10.69 -11.92 7.47
C LEU A 123 -11.39 -12.76 8.54
N SER A 124 -11.24 -12.41 9.82
CA SER A 124 -11.93 -13.08 10.93
C SER A 124 -13.26 -12.41 11.34
N GLY A 125 -13.64 -11.31 10.69
CA GLY A 125 -14.84 -10.52 11.03
C GLY A 125 -14.79 -9.89 12.41
N LYS A 126 -13.59 -9.52 12.88
CA LYS A 126 -13.34 -8.92 14.20
C LYS A 126 -12.81 -7.49 14.14
N ASP A 127 -12.74 -6.92 12.95
CA ASP A 127 -12.40 -5.51 12.76
C ASP A 127 -13.52 -4.59 13.29
N ASP A 128 -13.23 -3.31 13.47
CA ASP A 128 -14.23 -2.33 13.94
C ASP A 128 -15.31 -2.05 12.88
N HIS A 129 -15.06 -2.40 11.62
CA HIS A 129 -16.00 -2.30 10.50
C HIS A 129 -16.66 -0.91 10.38
N VAL A 130 -15.87 0.16 10.50
CA VAL A 130 -16.38 1.53 10.54
C VAL A 130 -16.72 2.02 9.14
N PRO A 131 -18.01 2.38 8.86
CA PRO A 131 -18.36 2.94 7.56
C PRO A 131 -17.65 4.26 7.31
N VAL A 132 -17.02 4.40 6.14
CA VAL A 132 -16.34 5.61 5.70
C VAL A 132 -16.69 5.93 4.25
N MET A 133 -16.57 7.22 3.89
CA MET A 133 -16.68 7.67 2.50
C MET A 133 -15.29 8.09 2.02
N GLU A 134 -14.78 7.42 1.00
CA GLU A 134 -13.46 7.71 0.41
C GLU A 134 -13.60 7.83 -1.10
N HIS A 135 -13.14 8.92 -1.68
CA HIS A 135 -13.23 9.19 -3.13
C HIS A 135 -14.63 8.97 -3.75
N GLY A 136 -15.70 9.13 -2.96
CA GLY A 136 -17.08 8.90 -3.40
C GLY A 136 -17.56 7.45 -3.26
N TYR A 137 -16.74 6.56 -2.77
CA TYR A 137 -17.10 5.15 -2.50
C TYR A 137 -17.45 4.94 -1.02
N LYS A 138 -18.42 4.07 -0.77
CA LYS A 138 -18.75 3.59 0.57
C LYS A 138 -17.84 2.42 0.91
N LEU A 139 -16.95 2.61 1.84
CA LEU A 139 -15.97 1.61 2.29
C LEU A 139 -16.12 1.37 3.78
N PHE A 140 -15.33 0.42 4.29
CA PHE A 140 -15.19 0.14 5.71
C PHE A 140 -13.74 0.31 6.12
N SER A 141 -13.51 0.99 7.24
CA SER A 141 -12.21 1.08 7.88
C SER A 141 -12.04 -0.05 8.87
N ALA A 142 -10.92 -0.76 8.83
CA ALA A 142 -10.65 -1.87 9.74
C ALA A 142 -10.57 -1.41 11.20
N HIS A 143 -10.07 -0.22 11.45
CA HIS A 143 -10.05 0.39 12.78
C HIS A 143 -10.75 1.74 12.81
N LYS A 144 -11.28 2.09 13.98
CA LYS A 144 -11.86 3.41 14.27
C LYS A 144 -10.85 4.51 13.97
N LEU A 145 -11.36 5.63 13.47
CA LEU A 145 -10.57 6.82 13.18
C LEU A 145 -10.87 7.91 14.22
N SER A 146 -9.84 8.65 14.58
CA SER A 146 -9.92 9.89 15.32
C SER A 146 -10.42 11.03 14.42
N GLU A 147 -10.70 12.21 14.97
CA GLU A 147 -11.18 13.37 14.20
C GLU A 147 -10.18 13.84 13.12
N ASP A 148 -8.90 13.62 13.31
CA ASP A 148 -7.82 13.93 12.36
C ASP A 148 -7.61 12.85 11.28
N GLY A 149 -8.38 11.76 11.32
CA GLY A 149 -8.30 10.64 10.38
C GLY A 149 -7.24 9.59 10.72
N SER A 150 -6.49 9.75 11.81
CA SER A 150 -5.58 8.71 12.31
C SER A 150 -6.34 7.58 13.01
N ARG A 151 -5.67 6.43 13.26
CA ARG A 151 -6.28 5.37 14.08
C ARG A 151 -6.52 5.86 15.52
N ALA A 152 -7.71 5.57 16.04
CA ALA A 152 -8.11 5.99 17.38
C ALA A 152 -7.30 5.31 18.50
N ASP A 153 -6.64 4.19 18.23
CA ASP A 153 -5.76 3.48 19.17
C ASP A 153 -4.31 4.01 19.19
N GLY A 154 -4.02 5.04 18.38
CA GLY A 154 -2.70 5.67 18.30
C GLY A 154 -1.65 4.91 17.50
N LYS A 155 -1.99 3.75 16.91
CA LYS A 155 -1.10 3.01 16.02
C LYS A 155 -1.13 3.61 14.60
N GLU A 156 -0.07 3.42 13.83
CA GLU A 156 -0.07 3.67 12.39
C GLU A 156 -0.51 2.41 11.62
N GLY A 157 -1.05 2.60 10.44
CA GLY A 157 -1.46 1.50 9.57
C GLY A 157 -2.94 1.13 9.71
N ASN A 158 -3.68 1.25 8.62
CA ASN A 158 -5.09 0.87 8.54
C ASN A 158 -5.43 0.43 7.12
N ILE A 159 -6.56 -0.26 6.97
CA ILE A 159 -7.12 -0.67 5.67
C ILE A 159 -8.52 -0.10 5.56
N LYS A 160 -8.83 0.49 4.39
CA LYS A 160 -10.18 0.84 3.98
C LYS A 160 -10.55 -0.05 2.81
N TYR A 161 -11.64 -0.79 2.91
CA TYR A 161 -11.96 -1.85 1.98
C TYR A 161 -13.44 -1.89 1.62
N SER A 162 -13.76 -2.46 0.45
CA SER A 162 -15.12 -2.84 0.10
C SER A 162 -15.43 -4.26 0.60
N LEU A 163 -16.71 -4.56 0.84
CA LEU A 163 -17.11 -5.92 1.30
C LEU A 163 -16.67 -7.03 0.33
N GLU A 164 -16.63 -6.74 -0.95
CA GLU A 164 -16.21 -7.69 -1.99
C GLU A 164 -14.74 -8.09 -1.85
N LYS A 165 -13.91 -7.23 -1.21
CA LYS A 165 -12.49 -7.49 -0.98
C LYS A 165 -12.19 -8.17 0.36
N ALA A 166 -13.17 -8.29 1.25
CA ALA A 166 -13.02 -8.86 2.60
C ALA A 166 -12.93 -10.40 2.64
N VAL A 167 -12.28 -11.00 1.65
CA VAL A 167 -12.10 -12.46 1.50
C VAL A 167 -10.65 -12.83 1.33
#